data_405ecf119263e318c3dd624cef1c3368
#
_entry.id   405ecf119263e318c3dd624cef1c3368
#
_cell.length_a   1.000
_cell.length_b   1.000
_cell.length_c   1.000
_cell.angle_alpha   90.00
_cell.angle_beta   90.00
_cell.angle_gamma   90.00
#
_symmetry.space_group_name_H-M   'P 1'
#
loop_
_entity.id
_entity.type
_entity.pdbx_description
1 polymer ?
#
loop_
_entity_poly.entity_id
_entity_poly.type
_entity_poly.pdbx_seq_one_letter_code
_entity_poly.pdbx_strand_id
1 'polypeptide(L)'
;MLFNQIIGQKHIKNHLQVSAENGRIPHAQLFIGKEGSGTLPMAIAYAQFLLCNSSESAESCNLKCEKLQHPDLHFSFPVTTNDAVKKHPVSNLFLEDWREFIKEQPYGSLFNWLQHIGVENKQGNIGVDEAETVVKRLQLKSYEGGFKVM
;
A
#
# COMPACT_ATOMS: atom_id res chain seq x y z
N MET A 1 -9.27 -2.18 -3.05
CA MET A 1 -9.94 -2.26 -1.71
C MET A 1 -10.67 -0.96 -1.46
N LEU A 2 -11.97 -0.99 -1.24
CA LEU A 2 -12.80 0.20 -1.05
C LEU A 2 -13.09 0.45 0.45
N PHE A 3 -13.41 1.68 0.82
CA PHE A 3 -13.78 2.03 2.20
C PHE A 3 -14.94 1.21 2.78
N ASN A 4 -15.91 0.82 1.96
CA ASN A 4 -17.03 -0.01 2.39
C ASN A 4 -16.62 -1.45 2.75
N GLN A 5 -15.51 -1.93 2.24
CA GLN A 5 -14.96 -3.26 2.55
C GLN A 5 -14.17 -3.29 3.88
N ILE A 6 -13.82 -2.12 4.44
CA ILE A 6 -13.13 -2.04 5.73
C ILE A 6 -14.13 -2.21 6.85
N ILE A 7 -13.83 -3.07 7.82
CA ILE A 7 -14.69 -3.31 8.98
C ILE A 7 -14.62 -2.12 9.96
N GLY A 8 -15.76 -1.59 10.34
CA GLY A 8 -15.83 -0.51 11.34
C GLY A 8 -15.22 0.82 10.89
N GLN A 9 -14.61 1.55 11.82
CA GLN A 9 -13.84 2.80 11.63
C GLN A 9 -14.59 3.92 10.86
N LYS A 10 -15.92 4.02 11.00
CA LYS A 10 -16.78 4.97 10.25
C LYS A 10 -16.31 6.41 10.36
N HIS A 11 -15.90 6.83 11.55
CA HIS A 11 -15.43 8.20 11.80
C HIS A 11 -14.15 8.51 11.00
N ILE A 12 -13.18 7.59 10.99
CA ILE A 12 -11.91 7.76 10.26
C ILE A 12 -12.16 7.78 8.75
N LYS A 13 -12.98 6.87 8.23
CA LYS A 13 -13.37 6.84 6.80
C LYS A 13 -13.96 8.18 6.37
N ASN A 14 -14.98 8.66 7.11
CA ASN A 14 -15.62 9.93 6.81
C ASN A 14 -14.65 11.11 6.88
N HIS A 15 -13.78 11.13 7.90
CA HIS A 15 -12.75 12.17 8.02
C HIS A 15 -11.80 12.19 6.83
N LEU A 16 -11.30 11.04 6.38
CA LEU A 16 -10.40 10.92 5.24
C LEU A 16 -11.07 11.37 3.93
N GLN A 17 -12.33 10.95 3.69
CA GLN A 17 -13.09 11.34 2.51
C GLN A 17 -13.35 12.85 2.48
N VAL A 18 -13.90 13.41 3.55
CA VAL A 18 -14.20 14.86 3.64
C VAL A 18 -12.92 15.70 3.54
N SER A 19 -11.80 15.24 4.13
CA SER A 19 -10.51 15.93 4.03
C SER A 19 -10.02 15.98 2.57
N ALA A 20 -10.11 14.85 1.87
CA ALA A 20 -9.72 14.76 0.46
C ALA A 20 -10.62 15.59 -0.46
N GLU A 21 -11.93 15.53 -0.28
CA GLU A 21 -12.92 16.31 -1.04
C GLU A 21 -12.72 17.82 -0.86
N ASN A 22 -12.27 18.25 0.31
CA ASN A 22 -11.92 19.64 0.60
C ASN A 22 -10.49 20.04 0.15
N GLY A 23 -9.78 19.16 -0.58
CA GLY A 23 -8.43 19.40 -1.05
C GLY A 23 -7.36 19.43 0.05
N ARG A 24 -7.68 18.94 1.26
CA ARG A 24 -6.78 18.91 2.40
C ARG A 24 -6.07 17.56 2.52
N ILE A 25 -5.14 17.32 1.61
CA ILE A 25 -4.39 16.07 1.54
C ILE A 25 -2.94 16.34 1.93
N PRO A 26 -2.49 15.95 3.13
CA PRO A 26 -1.08 16.07 3.54
C PRO A 26 -0.16 15.25 2.65
N HIS A 27 1.07 15.75 2.43
CA HIS A 27 2.10 15.02 1.68
C HIS A 27 2.54 13.71 2.35
N ALA A 28 2.44 13.63 3.68
CA ALA A 28 2.71 12.42 4.46
C ALA A 28 1.63 12.23 5.51
N GLN A 29 1.13 11.01 5.63
CA GLN A 29 0.14 10.62 6.61
C GLN A 29 0.58 9.36 7.34
N LEU A 30 0.40 9.34 8.65
CA LEU A 30 0.74 8.20 9.49
C LEU A 30 -0.54 7.54 10.02
N PHE A 31 -0.74 6.28 9.67
CA PHE A 31 -1.81 5.44 10.19
C PHE A 31 -1.28 4.61 11.35
N ILE A 32 -1.78 4.84 12.56
CA ILE A 32 -1.37 4.14 13.78
C ILE A 32 -2.53 3.31 14.30
N GLY A 33 -2.27 2.07 14.65
CA GLY A 33 -3.24 1.17 15.24
C GLY A 33 -2.59 -0.11 15.75
N LYS A 34 -3.34 -0.88 16.52
CA LYS A 34 -2.92 -2.23 16.92
C LYS A 34 -2.93 -3.16 15.70
N GLU A 35 -2.13 -4.21 15.74
CA GLU A 35 -2.18 -5.27 14.71
C GLU A 35 -3.61 -5.78 14.54
N GLY A 36 -4.01 -6.03 13.30
CA GLY A 36 -5.37 -6.46 12.96
C GLY A 36 -6.44 -5.36 13.02
N SER A 37 -6.12 -4.13 13.46
CA SER A 37 -7.12 -3.03 13.55
C SER A 37 -7.50 -2.40 12.21
N GLY A 38 -6.85 -2.80 11.12
CA GLY A 38 -7.17 -2.34 9.77
C GLY A 38 -6.43 -1.09 9.31
N THR A 39 -5.26 -0.77 9.88
CA THR A 39 -4.44 0.37 9.47
C THR A 39 -4.00 0.26 8.00
N LEU A 40 -3.46 -0.88 7.60
CA LEU A 40 -3.01 -1.13 6.23
C LEU A 40 -4.17 -1.14 5.21
N PRO A 41 -5.26 -1.90 5.40
CA PRO A 41 -6.41 -1.82 4.50
C PRO A 41 -7.03 -0.43 4.43
N MET A 42 -7.03 0.35 5.52
CA MET A 42 -7.49 1.73 5.51
C MET A 42 -6.61 2.63 4.64
N ALA A 43 -5.29 2.49 4.76
CA ALA A 43 -4.33 3.23 3.93
C ALA A 43 -4.49 2.90 2.44
N ILE A 44 -4.66 1.61 2.10
CA ILE A 44 -4.89 1.15 0.72
C ILE A 44 -6.22 1.69 0.18
N ALA A 45 -7.30 1.64 0.95
CA ALA A 45 -8.60 2.17 0.54
C ALA A 45 -8.56 3.68 0.33
N TYR A 46 -7.84 4.40 1.18
CA TYR A 46 -7.63 5.84 1.02
C TYR A 46 -6.79 6.17 -0.21
N ALA A 47 -5.72 5.43 -0.45
CA ALA A 47 -4.91 5.56 -1.66
C ALA A 47 -5.75 5.36 -2.94
N GLN A 48 -6.58 4.31 -2.98
CA GLN A 48 -7.51 4.07 -4.08
C GLN A 48 -8.50 5.23 -4.25
N PHE A 49 -9.06 5.75 -3.16
CA PHE A 49 -9.96 6.90 -3.20
C PHE A 49 -9.26 8.13 -3.80
N LEU A 50 -8.04 8.46 -3.38
CA LEU A 50 -7.27 9.59 -3.90
C LEU A 50 -6.95 9.46 -5.39
N LEU A 51 -6.60 8.25 -5.84
CA LEU A 51 -6.24 8.00 -7.23
C LEU A 51 -7.45 8.00 -8.17
N CYS A 52 -8.59 7.46 -7.71
CA CYS A 52 -9.70 7.15 -8.61
C CYS A 52 -10.88 8.11 -8.50
N ASN A 53 -10.99 8.92 -7.43
CA ASN A 53 -12.14 9.81 -7.22
C ASN A 53 -12.26 10.91 -8.29
N SER A 54 -11.15 11.35 -8.87
CA SER A 54 -11.08 12.38 -9.90
C SER A 54 -10.65 11.83 -11.27
N SER A 55 -10.59 10.52 -11.44
CA SER A 55 -10.18 9.89 -12.68
C SER A 55 -11.31 9.94 -13.72
N GLU A 56 -11.00 10.32 -14.94
CA GLU A 56 -11.94 10.27 -16.07
C GLU A 56 -12.44 8.84 -16.36
N SER A 57 -11.65 7.84 -15.99
CA SER A 57 -11.96 6.41 -16.13
C SER A 57 -11.97 5.72 -14.76
N ALA A 58 -12.87 6.16 -13.87
CA ALA A 58 -12.95 5.67 -12.48
C ALA A 58 -13.09 4.14 -12.38
N GLU A 59 -13.82 3.49 -13.27
CA GLU A 59 -13.99 2.04 -13.29
C GLU A 59 -12.66 1.31 -13.56
N SER A 60 -11.93 1.73 -14.61
CA SER A 60 -10.61 1.17 -14.94
C SER A 60 -9.59 1.42 -13.83
N CYS A 61 -9.59 2.62 -13.24
CA CYS A 61 -8.74 2.97 -12.11
C CYS A 61 -9.01 2.05 -10.91
N ASN A 62 -10.29 1.87 -10.54
CA ASN A 62 -10.68 0.99 -9.43
C ASN A 62 -10.25 -0.46 -9.67
N LEU A 63 -10.42 -1.00 -10.88
CA LEU A 63 -9.97 -2.36 -11.21
C LEU A 63 -8.45 -2.53 -11.06
N LYS A 64 -7.64 -1.54 -11.47
CA LYS A 64 -6.19 -1.55 -11.29
C LYS A 64 -5.82 -1.49 -9.80
N CYS A 65 -6.48 -0.62 -9.03
CA CYS A 65 -6.25 -0.48 -7.59
C CYS A 65 -6.67 -1.74 -6.81
N GLU A 66 -7.77 -2.39 -7.17
CA GLU A 66 -8.20 -3.66 -6.56
C GLU A 66 -7.19 -4.78 -6.75
N LYS A 67 -6.52 -4.80 -7.89
CA LYS A 67 -5.42 -5.73 -8.18
C LYS A 67 -4.07 -5.27 -7.59
N LEU A 68 -4.01 -4.11 -6.91
CA LEU A 68 -2.78 -3.46 -6.45
C LEU A 68 -1.76 -3.25 -7.60
N GLN A 69 -2.26 -2.91 -8.79
CA GLN A 69 -1.49 -2.78 -10.04
C GLN A 69 -1.64 -1.40 -10.69
N HIS A 70 -2.20 -0.42 -9.98
CA HIS A 70 -2.27 0.94 -10.50
C HIS A 70 -0.86 1.53 -10.64
N PRO A 71 -0.50 2.18 -11.78
CA PRO A 71 0.85 2.65 -12.05
C PRO A 71 1.34 3.71 -11.06
N ASP A 72 0.43 4.48 -10.46
CA ASP A 72 0.74 5.50 -9.45
C ASP A 72 0.49 5.04 -8.00
N LEU A 73 0.22 3.74 -7.78
CA LEU A 73 0.14 3.11 -6.46
C LEU A 73 1.37 2.25 -6.21
N HIS A 74 2.20 2.66 -5.28
CA HIS A 74 3.45 1.99 -4.96
C HIS A 74 3.44 1.48 -3.52
N PHE A 75 4.23 0.45 -3.28
CA PHE A 75 4.38 -0.17 -1.97
C PHE A 75 5.86 -0.27 -1.58
N SER A 76 6.13 -0.02 -0.32
CA SER A 76 7.39 -0.31 0.33
C SER A 76 7.06 -0.98 1.67
N PHE A 77 7.61 -2.15 1.90
CA PHE A 77 7.30 -2.98 3.07
C PHE A 77 8.54 -3.76 3.51
N PRO A 78 8.59 -4.20 4.78
CA PRO A 78 9.73 -4.95 5.29
C PRO A 78 9.92 -6.25 4.53
N VAL A 79 11.15 -6.47 4.03
CA VAL A 79 11.58 -7.69 3.36
C VAL A 79 12.91 -8.20 3.91
N THR A 80 13.23 -9.44 3.61
CA THR A 80 14.54 -10.05 3.91
C THR A 80 14.89 -11.07 2.83
N THR A 81 16.11 -11.59 2.85
CA THR A 81 16.53 -12.64 1.91
C THR A 81 15.76 -13.94 2.14
N ASN A 82 15.35 -14.58 1.06
CA ASN A 82 14.75 -15.91 1.04
C ASN A 82 15.44 -16.81 0.01
N ASP A 83 14.84 -17.94 -0.34
CA ASP A 83 15.44 -18.86 -1.31
C ASP A 83 15.50 -18.31 -2.73
N ALA A 84 14.58 -17.46 -3.13
CA ALA A 84 14.56 -16.79 -4.43
C ALA A 84 15.44 -15.53 -4.46
N VAL A 85 15.46 -14.75 -3.37
CA VAL A 85 16.15 -13.46 -3.27
C VAL A 85 17.29 -13.57 -2.26
N LYS A 86 18.53 -13.79 -2.74
CA LYS A 86 19.71 -14.04 -1.88
C LYS A 86 20.44 -12.78 -1.42
N LYS A 87 20.32 -11.66 -2.17
CA LYS A 87 21.02 -10.40 -1.87
C LYS A 87 20.15 -9.21 -2.24
N HIS A 88 20.37 -8.08 -1.58
CA HIS A 88 19.71 -6.80 -1.87
C HIS A 88 18.17 -6.90 -1.96
N PRO A 89 17.50 -7.48 -0.91
CA PRO A 89 16.05 -7.61 -0.93
C PRO A 89 15.38 -6.24 -0.93
N VAL A 90 14.53 -6.01 -1.93
CA VAL A 90 13.69 -4.81 -2.04
C VAL A 90 12.25 -5.22 -2.30
N SER A 91 11.28 -4.41 -1.88
CA SER A 91 9.83 -4.68 -1.98
C SER A 91 9.40 -5.08 -3.39
N ASN A 92 10.06 -4.52 -4.40
CA ASN A 92 9.76 -4.79 -5.80
C ASN A 92 9.91 -6.27 -6.21
N LEU A 93 10.84 -6.98 -5.57
CA LEU A 93 11.10 -8.40 -5.85
C LEU A 93 10.02 -9.32 -5.24
N PHE A 94 9.18 -8.78 -4.36
CA PHE A 94 8.13 -9.49 -3.64
C PHE A 94 6.73 -8.95 -3.93
N LEU A 95 6.56 -8.17 -5.01
CA LEU A 95 5.27 -7.51 -5.28
C LEU A 95 4.15 -8.49 -5.62
N GLU A 96 4.45 -9.63 -6.21
CA GLU A 96 3.43 -10.66 -6.49
C GLU A 96 2.96 -11.32 -5.20
N ASP A 97 3.90 -11.75 -4.36
CA ASP A 97 3.60 -12.30 -3.02
C ASP A 97 2.83 -11.29 -2.16
N TRP A 98 3.21 -9.99 -2.24
CA TRP A 98 2.53 -8.91 -1.52
C TRP A 98 1.07 -8.75 -1.95
N ARG A 99 0.81 -8.79 -3.25
CA ARG A 99 -0.56 -8.70 -3.79
C ARG A 99 -1.42 -9.89 -3.35
N GLU A 100 -0.84 -11.08 -3.35
CA GLU A 100 -1.51 -12.28 -2.88
C GLU A 100 -1.79 -12.19 -1.38
N PHE A 101 -0.79 -11.86 -0.58
CA PHE A 101 -0.92 -11.66 0.85
C PHE A 101 -2.02 -10.67 1.22
N ILE A 102 -2.03 -9.47 0.62
CA ILE A 102 -3.06 -8.44 0.89
C ILE A 102 -4.45 -8.91 0.48
N LYS A 103 -4.57 -9.70 -0.57
CA LYS A 103 -5.85 -10.26 -1.01
C LYS A 103 -6.39 -11.30 -0.03
N GLU A 104 -5.53 -12.17 0.48
CA GLU A 104 -5.90 -13.26 1.39
C GLU A 104 -6.03 -12.79 2.84
N GLN A 105 -5.11 -11.95 3.29
CA GLN A 105 -4.99 -11.51 4.67
C GLN A 105 -4.85 -9.97 4.79
N PRO A 106 -5.86 -9.19 4.40
CA PRO A 106 -5.75 -7.72 4.41
C PRO A 106 -5.53 -7.13 5.81
N TYR A 107 -5.88 -7.85 6.86
CA TYR A 107 -5.65 -7.49 8.27
C TYR A 107 -4.44 -8.20 8.88
N GLY A 108 -3.63 -8.87 8.06
CA GLY A 108 -2.46 -9.61 8.51
C GLY A 108 -1.39 -8.71 9.14
N SER A 109 -0.63 -9.30 10.07
CA SER A 109 0.50 -8.66 10.74
C SER A 109 1.79 -8.76 9.92
N LEU A 110 2.84 -8.07 10.36
CA LEU A 110 4.18 -8.25 9.81
C LEU A 110 4.65 -9.72 9.92
N PHE A 111 4.31 -10.39 11.01
CA PHE A 111 4.64 -11.81 11.18
C PHE A 111 3.95 -12.68 10.12
N ASN A 112 2.64 -12.44 9.85
CA ASN A 112 1.92 -13.17 8.80
C ASN A 112 2.52 -12.93 7.42
N TRP A 113 2.97 -11.70 7.15
CA TRP A 113 3.68 -11.38 5.91
C TRP A 113 5.00 -12.16 5.77
N LEU A 114 5.85 -12.15 6.81
CA LEU A 114 7.12 -12.88 6.78
C LEU A 114 6.90 -14.40 6.68
N GLN A 115 5.85 -14.93 7.30
CA GLN A 115 5.42 -16.31 7.15
C GLN A 115 4.98 -16.61 5.71
N HIS A 116 4.22 -15.73 5.09
CA HIS A 116 3.76 -15.89 3.71
C HIS A 116 4.93 -16.02 2.71
N ILE A 117 6.01 -15.28 2.92
CA ILE A 117 7.24 -15.38 2.09
C ILE A 117 8.27 -16.39 2.62
N GLY A 118 7.90 -17.23 3.59
CA GLY A 118 8.71 -18.34 4.10
C GLY A 118 9.94 -17.93 4.92
N VAL A 119 9.87 -16.81 5.63
CA VAL A 119 11.00 -16.26 6.41
C VAL A 119 10.60 -15.78 7.82
N GLU A 120 9.63 -16.43 8.44
CA GLU A 120 9.10 -16.09 9.77
C GLU A 120 10.16 -16.07 10.88
N ASN A 121 11.27 -16.77 10.69
CA ASN A 121 12.40 -16.82 11.63
C ASN A 121 13.44 -15.70 11.40
N LYS A 122 13.19 -14.80 10.46
CA LYS A 122 14.08 -13.67 10.15
C LYS A 122 13.38 -12.35 10.45
N GLN A 123 14.18 -11.33 10.68
CA GLN A 123 13.66 -9.96 10.81
C GLN A 123 13.58 -9.30 9.42
N GLY A 124 12.38 -8.90 9.02
CA GLY A 124 12.18 -8.05 7.84
C GLY A 124 12.54 -6.60 8.14
N ASN A 125 13.14 -5.92 7.18
CA ASN A 125 13.44 -4.49 7.29
C ASN A 125 13.20 -3.75 5.96
N ILE A 126 13.13 -2.43 6.04
CA ILE A 126 13.21 -1.51 4.89
C ILE A 126 14.65 -1.00 4.87
N GLY A 127 15.47 -1.58 4.00
CA GLY A 127 16.91 -1.30 3.92
C GLY A 127 17.24 -0.08 3.09
N VAL A 128 18.54 0.21 2.96
CA VAL A 128 19.06 1.34 2.18
C VAL A 128 18.70 1.21 0.69
N ASP A 129 18.82 0.02 0.11
CA ASP A 129 18.47 -0.24 -1.28
C ASP A 129 16.98 0.06 -1.56
N GLU A 130 16.11 -0.25 -0.60
CA GLU A 130 14.69 0.09 -0.67
C GLU A 130 14.48 1.61 -0.61
N ALA A 131 15.15 2.30 0.32
CA ALA A 131 15.05 3.75 0.47
C ALA A 131 15.47 4.47 -0.82
N GLU A 132 16.55 4.04 -1.47
CA GLU A 132 16.96 4.59 -2.77
C GLU A 132 15.89 4.35 -3.85
N THR A 133 15.28 3.18 -3.87
CA THR A 133 14.20 2.84 -4.81
C THR A 133 12.97 3.73 -4.59
N VAL A 134 12.60 3.97 -3.33
CA VAL A 134 11.50 4.87 -2.93
C VAL A 134 11.77 6.29 -3.43
N VAL A 135 12.96 6.84 -3.17
CA VAL A 135 13.34 8.19 -3.62
C VAL A 135 13.25 8.31 -5.15
N LYS A 136 13.84 7.36 -5.87
CA LYS A 136 13.81 7.35 -7.35
C LYS A 136 12.37 7.33 -7.89
N ARG A 137 11.47 6.55 -7.28
CA ARG A 137 10.06 6.48 -7.70
C ARG A 137 9.29 7.76 -7.40
N LEU A 138 9.50 8.36 -6.24
CA LEU A 138 8.81 9.60 -5.86
C LEU A 138 9.23 10.79 -6.71
N GLN A 139 10.46 10.81 -7.26
CA GLN A 139 10.93 11.84 -8.17
C GLN A 139 10.27 11.80 -9.56
N LEU A 140 9.71 10.67 -9.97
CA LEU A 140 9.01 10.56 -11.25
C LEU A 140 7.63 11.20 -11.16
N LYS A 141 7.17 11.83 -12.23
CA LYS A 141 5.80 12.34 -12.35
C LYS A 141 4.79 11.19 -12.25
N SER A 142 3.54 11.50 -11.84
CA SER A 142 2.43 10.56 -11.94
C SER A 142 2.21 10.13 -13.39
N TYR A 143 1.85 8.89 -13.59
CA TYR A 143 1.64 8.31 -14.93
C TYR A 143 0.26 8.69 -15.51
N GLU A 144 -0.79 8.60 -14.69
CA GLU A 144 -2.16 8.92 -15.12
C GLU A 144 -2.56 10.39 -14.77
N GLY A 145 -1.62 11.21 -14.29
CA GLY A 145 -1.91 12.54 -13.75
C GLY A 145 -2.48 12.49 -12.32
N GLY A 146 -2.60 13.64 -11.66
CA GLY A 146 -3.10 13.68 -10.28
C GLY A 146 -2.08 13.18 -9.25
N PHE A 147 -2.53 12.33 -8.32
CA PHE A 147 -1.71 11.85 -7.21
C PHE A 147 -0.82 10.67 -7.59
N LYS A 148 0.32 10.61 -6.92
CA LYS A 148 1.14 9.40 -6.79
C LYS A 148 1.18 9.04 -5.31
N VAL A 149 0.86 7.81 -4.98
CA VAL A 149 0.77 7.32 -3.61
C VAL A 149 1.77 6.19 -3.37
N MET A 150 2.49 6.28 -2.27
CA MET A 150 3.38 5.24 -1.80
C MET A 150 3.06 4.92 -0.35
#